data_54918040e74432b3ffcb9f99d4c33c4c
#
_entry.id   54918040e74432b3ffcb9f99d4c33c4c
#
_cell.length_a   1.000
_cell.length_b   1.000
_cell.length_c   1.000
_cell.angle_alpha   90.00
_cell.angle_beta   90.00
_cell.angle_gamma   90.00
#
_symmetry.space_group_name_H-M   'P 1'
#
loop_
_entity.id
_entity.type
_entity.pdbx_description
1 polymer ?
#
loop_
_entity_poly.entity_id
_entity_poly.type
_entity_poly.pdbx_seq_one_letter_code
_entity_poly.pdbx_strand_id
1 'polypeptide(L)'
;MKKENTAIRLKRIMSDRNLRQVDILNLTEPYCKKYDVKMNKSDISQYCSGKTEPNQDKLFILGIALNVSEAWLMGFDVPMARAKQVSDEDIGDIFANDNLFEVIDNI
;
A
#
# COMPACT_ATOMS: atom_id res chain seq x y z
N MET A 1 16.59 4.90 8.14
CA MET A 1 16.61 4.35 9.50
C MET A 1 15.20 4.10 10.00
N LYS A 2 15.02 2.97 10.67
CA LYS A 2 13.69 2.61 11.18
C LYS A 2 13.45 3.32 12.51
N LYS A 3 12.39 4.12 12.58
CA LYS A 3 12.07 4.91 13.78
C LYS A 3 10.84 4.42 14.52
N GLU A 4 9.95 3.72 13.83
CA GLU A 4 8.72 3.21 14.41
C GLU A 4 8.53 1.77 13.95
N ASN A 5 7.31 1.29 14.01
CA ASN A 5 7.00 -0.04 13.51
C ASN A 5 5.62 -0.04 12.85
N THR A 6 5.25 -1.15 12.28
CA THR A 6 3.99 -1.27 11.56
C THR A 6 2.79 -1.01 12.47
N ALA A 7 2.84 -1.50 13.70
CA ALA A 7 1.73 -1.31 14.63
C ALA A 7 1.47 0.18 14.89
N ILE A 8 2.53 0.93 15.15
CA ILE A 8 2.41 2.37 15.40
C ILE A 8 1.89 3.08 14.15
N ARG A 9 2.43 2.73 12.99
CA ARG A 9 2.03 3.37 11.73
C ARG A 9 0.59 3.06 11.35
N LEU A 10 0.15 1.81 11.55
CA LEU A 10 -1.25 1.45 11.31
C LEU A 10 -2.19 2.21 12.24
N LYS A 11 -1.83 2.31 13.53
CA LYS A 11 -2.66 3.06 14.46
C LYS A 11 -2.75 4.53 14.09
N ARG A 12 -1.66 5.10 13.58
CA ARG A 12 -1.68 6.48 13.11
C ARG A 12 -2.64 6.66 11.94
N ILE A 13 -2.60 5.75 10.97
CA ILE A 13 -3.53 5.80 9.84
C ILE A 13 -4.97 5.67 10.33
N MET A 14 -5.22 4.74 11.23
CA MET A 14 -6.56 4.52 11.76
C MET A 14 -7.08 5.79 12.46
N SER A 15 -6.23 6.44 13.23
CA SER A 15 -6.60 7.67 13.92
C SER A 15 -6.82 8.81 12.93
N ASP A 16 -5.89 8.99 12.00
CA ASP A 16 -5.94 10.13 11.07
C ASP A 16 -7.09 10.02 10.09
N ARG A 17 -7.45 8.81 9.69
CA ARG A 17 -8.49 8.58 8.68
C ARG A 17 -9.78 8.04 9.27
N ASN A 18 -9.83 7.93 10.59
CA ASN A 18 -11.02 7.42 11.30
C ASN A 18 -11.42 6.03 10.77
N LEU A 19 -10.43 5.13 10.72
CA LEU A 19 -10.64 3.77 10.25
C LEU A 19 -10.58 2.78 11.41
N ARG A 20 -11.44 1.77 11.34
CA ARG A 20 -11.39 0.64 12.25
C ARG A 20 -10.61 -0.49 11.58
N GLN A 21 -10.27 -1.52 12.34
CA GLN A 21 -9.58 -2.68 11.77
C GLN A 21 -10.39 -3.34 10.66
N VAL A 22 -11.72 -3.42 10.83
CA VAL A 22 -12.58 -4.00 9.81
C VAL A 22 -12.56 -3.17 8.53
N ASP A 23 -12.43 -1.86 8.65
CA ASP A 23 -12.36 -0.99 7.48
C ASP A 23 -11.07 -1.24 6.70
N ILE A 24 -9.96 -1.44 7.41
CA ILE A 24 -8.70 -1.77 6.76
C ILE A 24 -8.83 -3.11 6.02
N LEU A 25 -9.42 -4.10 6.68
CA LEU A 25 -9.61 -5.41 6.05
C LEU A 25 -10.44 -5.28 4.77
N ASN A 26 -11.52 -4.51 4.82
CA ASN A 26 -12.36 -4.29 3.66
C ASN A 26 -11.61 -3.59 2.53
N LEU A 27 -10.75 -2.64 2.86
CA LEU A 27 -9.95 -1.95 1.85
C LEU A 27 -8.95 -2.88 1.17
N THR A 28 -8.47 -3.89 1.87
CA THR A 28 -7.49 -4.83 1.30
C THR A 28 -8.15 -5.88 0.42
N GLU A 29 -9.45 -6.11 0.58
CA GLU A 29 -10.12 -7.25 -0.06
C GLU A 29 -9.97 -7.30 -1.58
N PRO A 30 -10.23 -6.22 -2.34
CA PRO A 30 -10.09 -6.29 -3.80
C PRO A 30 -8.66 -6.58 -4.24
N TYR A 31 -7.68 -6.10 -3.49
CA TYR A 31 -6.28 -6.34 -3.82
C TYR A 31 -5.85 -7.75 -3.45
N CYS A 32 -6.39 -8.27 -2.34
CA CYS A 32 -6.15 -9.66 -1.97
C CYS A 32 -6.65 -10.61 -3.07
N LYS A 33 -7.81 -10.31 -3.64
CA LYS A 33 -8.33 -11.11 -4.75
C LYS A 33 -7.47 -10.97 -5.99
N LYS A 34 -7.07 -9.74 -6.31
CA LYS A 34 -6.30 -9.47 -7.52
C LYS A 34 -4.96 -10.16 -7.50
N TYR A 35 -4.29 -10.19 -6.35
CA TYR A 35 -2.92 -10.68 -6.24
C TYR A 35 -2.82 -12.04 -5.56
N ASP A 36 -3.98 -12.67 -5.29
CA ASP A 36 -4.03 -14.01 -4.67
C ASP A 36 -3.27 -14.03 -3.34
N VAL A 37 -3.52 -13.04 -2.50
CA VAL A 37 -2.97 -12.94 -1.15
C VAL A 37 -4.13 -13.05 -0.18
N LYS A 38 -3.95 -13.83 0.88
CA LYS A 38 -5.00 -14.00 1.88
C LYS A 38 -4.68 -13.16 3.11
N MET A 39 -5.69 -12.44 3.58
CA MET A 39 -5.57 -11.64 4.79
C MET A 39 -6.89 -11.70 5.53
N ASN A 40 -6.84 -11.94 6.82
CA ASN A 40 -8.05 -12.09 7.61
C ASN A 40 -8.05 -11.11 8.77
N LYS A 41 -9.15 -11.11 9.51
CA LYS A 41 -9.34 -10.18 10.62
C LYS A 41 -8.28 -10.36 11.70
N SER A 42 -7.89 -11.60 11.95
CA SER A 42 -6.86 -11.89 12.94
C SER A 42 -5.51 -11.31 12.54
N ASP A 43 -5.18 -11.35 11.26
CA ASP A 43 -3.93 -10.76 10.76
C ASP A 43 -3.90 -9.26 11.07
N ILE A 44 -4.96 -8.55 10.72
CA ILE A 44 -5.02 -7.10 10.97
C ILE A 44 -4.88 -6.80 12.44
N SER A 45 -5.58 -7.55 13.29
CA SER A 45 -5.52 -7.35 14.73
C SER A 45 -4.10 -7.55 15.27
N GLN A 46 -3.40 -8.56 14.77
CA GLN A 46 -2.04 -8.84 15.23
C GLN A 46 -1.05 -7.78 14.76
N TYR A 47 -1.22 -7.27 13.54
CA TYR A 47 -0.37 -6.19 13.05
C TYR A 47 -0.57 -4.92 13.87
N CYS A 48 -1.82 -4.60 14.20
CA CYS A 48 -2.13 -3.41 14.99
C CYS A 48 -1.61 -3.51 16.40
N SER A 49 -1.58 -4.71 16.98
CA SER A 49 -1.08 -4.90 18.34
C SER A 49 0.44 -5.05 18.40
N GLY A 50 1.08 -5.25 17.25
CA GLY A 50 2.52 -5.49 17.22
C GLY A 50 2.92 -6.92 17.51
N LYS A 51 1.95 -7.82 17.63
CA LYS A 51 2.24 -9.22 17.91
C LYS A 51 2.98 -9.88 16.75
N THR A 52 2.58 -9.55 15.51
CA THR A 52 3.27 -10.00 14.32
C THR A 52 3.43 -8.83 13.37
N GLU A 53 4.30 -9.02 12.38
CA GLU A 53 4.47 -8.05 11.30
C GLU A 53 4.05 -8.68 9.99
N PRO A 54 3.47 -7.90 9.07
CA PRO A 54 3.08 -8.48 7.78
C PRO A 54 4.31 -8.91 6.99
N ASN A 55 4.19 -10.03 6.29
CA ASN A 55 5.22 -10.44 5.37
C ASN A 55 5.17 -9.52 4.13
N GLN A 56 6.10 -9.74 3.21
CA GLN A 56 6.25 -8.85 2.07
C GLN A 56 4.96 -8.73 1.24
N ASP A 57 4.30 -9.85 0.98
CA ASP A 57 3.08 -9.85 0.18
C ASP A 57 1.96 -9.09 0.86
N LYS A 58 1.78 -9.29 2.16
CA LYS A 58 0.72 -8.62 2.90
C LYS A 58 1.04 -7.14 3.11
N LEU A 59 2.32 -6.83 3.29
CA LEU A 59 2.76 -5.44 3.38
C LEU A 59 2.45 -4.68 2.08
N PHE A 60 2.70 -5.32 0.94
CA PHE A 60 2.37 -4.75 -0.36
C PHE A 60 0.88 -4.44 -0.48
N ILE A 61 0.05 -5.40 -0.08
CA ILE A 61 -1.42 -5.22 -0.11
C ILE A 61 -1.84 -4.07 0.79
N LEU A 62 -1.30 -4.00 2.01
CA LEU A 62 -1.63 -2.91 2.92
C LEU A 62 -1.19 -1.57 2.36
N GLY A 63 0.00 -1.51 1.76
CA GLY A 63 0.51 -0.28 1.17
C GLY A 63 -0.38 0.24 0.05
N ILE A 64 -0.80 -0.64 -0.85
CA ILE A 64 -1.70 -0.25 -1.93
C ILE A 64 -3.07 0.16 -1.39
N ALA A 65 -3.63 -0.64 -0.49
CA ALA A 65 -4.98 -0.39 0.03
C ALA A 65 -5.05 0.91 0.80
N LEU A 66 -4.01 1.24 1.55
CA LEU A 66 -3.97 2.45 2.36
C LEU A 66 -3.28 3.60 1.65
N ASN A 67 -2.74 3.35 0.47
CA ASN A 67 -2.05 4.35 -0.35
C ASN A 67 -0.89 4.98 0.39
N VAL A 68 -0.05 4.14 0.97
CA VAL A 68 1.15 4.58 1.66
C VAL A 68 2.34 3.76 1.21
N SER A 69 3.53 4.29 1.42
CA SER A 69 4.78 3.60 1.13
C SER A 69 4.94 2.39 2.06
N GLU A 70 5.34 1.26 1.51
CA GLU A 70 5.64 0.08 2.32
C GLU A 70 6.76 0.37 3.32
N ALA A 71 7.79 1.09 2.89
CA ALA A 71 8.89 1.45 3.78
C ALA A 71 8.41 2.31 4.94
N TRP A 72 7.52 3.26 4.65
CA TRP A 72 6.93 4.06 5.73
C TRP A 72 6.11 3.18 6.66
N LEU A 73 5.32 2.26 6.10
CA LEU A 73 4.48 1.38 6.90
C LEU A 73 5.31 0.45 7.78
N MET A 74 6.52 0.12 7.33
CA MET A 74 7.45 -0.68 8.13
C MET A 74 8.07 0.12 9.27
N GLY A 75 7.95 1.43 9.26
CA GLY A 75 8.46 2.29 10.32
C GLY A 75 9.70 3.08 9.96
N PHE A 76 10.15 3.02 8.72
CA PHE A 76 11.33 3.78 8.31
C PHE A 76 11.04 5.26 8.23
N ASP A 77 12.08 6.06 8.39
CA ASP A 77 12.01 7.52 8.33
C ASP A 77 12.05 7.96 6.87
N VAL A 78 10.96 7.76 6.18
CA VAL A 78 10.79 8.08 4.76
C VAL A 78 9.42 8.74 4.60
N PRO A 79 9.16 9.39 3.46
CA PRO A 79 7.85 9.98 3.24
C PRO A 79 6.74 8.93 3.27
N MET A 80 5.60 9.31 3.83
CA MET A 80 4.42 8.45 3.90
C MET A 80 3.84 8.18 2.53
N ALA A 81 3.91 9.16 1.65
CA ALA A 81 3.28 9.09 0.35
C ALA A 81 3.85 7.94 -0.48
N ARG A 82 2.96 7.15 -1.05
CA ARG A 82 3.34 6.07 -1.93
C ARG A 82 3.72 6.64 -3.29
N ALA A 83 4.85 6.19 -3.83
CA ALA A 83 5.23 6.58 -5.17
C ALA A 83 4.13 6.13 -6.13
N LYS A 84 3.78 6.99 -7.09
CA LYS A 84 2.74 6.67 -8.05
C LYS A 84 3.18 5.47 -8.87
N GLN A 85 2.38 4.41 -8.83
CA GLN A 85 2.62 3.24 -9.65
C GLN A 85 1.93 3.42 -11.00
N VAL A 86 2.66 3.08 -12.05
CA VAL A 86 2.10 3.13 -13.39
C VAL A 86 1.25 1.87 -13.57
N SER A 87 -0.07 2.05 -13.66
CA SER A 87 -0.99 0.96 -13.96
C SER A 87 -1.03 0.76 -15.47
N ASP A 88 -1.69 -0.32 -15.90
CA ASP A 88 -1.88 -0.54 -17.33
C ASP A 88 -2.57 0.63 -18.00
N GLU A 89 -3.53 1.24 -17.31
CA GLU A 89 -4.22 2.41 -17.80
C GLU A 89 -3.28 3.61 -17.93
N ASP A 90 -2.46 3.83 -16.90
CA ASP A 90 -1.50 4.92 -16.91
C ASP A 90 -0.47 4.73 -18.02
N ILE A 91 -0.03 3.50 -18.23
CA ILE A 91 0.90 3.18 -19.30
C ILE A 91 0.24 3.50 -20.65
N GLY A 92 -1.01 3.12 -20.82
CA GLY A 92 -1.76 3.41 -22.03
C GLY A 92 -1.85 4.90 -22.29
N ASP A 93 -2.15 5.68 -21.25
CA ASP A 93 -2.26 7.13 -21.39
C ASP A 93 -0.93 7.74 -21.79
N ILE A 94 0.17 7.28 -21.19
CA ILE A 94 1.48 7.81 -21.50
C ILE A 94 1.81 7.58 -22.96
N PHE A 95 1.60 6.40 -23.48
CA PHE A 95 1.92 6.07 -24.86
C PHE A 95 0.93 6.64 -25.85
N ALA A 96 -0.30 6.81 -25.44
CA ALA A 96 -1.31 7.40 -26.31
C ALA A 96 -1.06 8.88 -26.56
N ASN A 97 -0.50 9.52 -25.57
CA ASN A 97 -0.21 10.94 -25.67
C ASN A 97 1.11 11.25 -26.30
N ASP A 98 1.94 10.38 -26.59
CA ASP A 98 3.27 10.60 -26.84
C ASP A 98 3.77 10.80 -27.93
N ASN A 99 3.37 10.62 -27.77
CA ASN A 99 3.85 10.63 -28.03
C ASN A 99 4.88 10.86 -27.45
N LEU A 100 5.19 10.55 -26.65
CA LEU A 100 6.06 10.67 -25.97
C LEU A 100 6.95 9.98 -26.11
N PHE A 101 6.78 9.27 -26.72
CA PHE A 101 7.25 8.68 -26.92
C PHE A 101 7.13 8.71 -27.86
N GLU A 102 6.61 8.69 -28.22
CA GLU A 102 6.65 8.81 -28.84
C GLU A 102 7.14 9.36 -28.90
N VAL A 103 7.45 9.07 -28.41
CA VAL A 103 7.92 9.48 -28.14
C VAL A 103 8.61 9.23 -27.87
N ILE A 104 8.77 8.72 -27.87
CA ILE A 104 9.34 8.55 -27.85
C ILE A 104 9.51 8.29 -28.48
N ASP A 105 9.12 7.96 -29.04
CA ASP A 105 9.13 7.94 -29.82
C ASP A 105 9.10 8.41 -30.42
N ASN A 106 8.92 8.05 -30.53
CA ASN A 106 8.84 8.52 -30.95
C ASN A 106 9.20 8.86 -30.88
N ILE A 107 9.26 8.56 -30.79
CA ILE A 107 9.58 8.82 -30.67
C ILE A 107 9.88 8.84 -30.76
#